data_80592b487d4cc3ed280ae4edd8c73c6a
#
_entry.id   80592b487d4cc3ed280ae4edd8c73c6a
#
_cell.length_a   1.000
_cell.length_b   1.000
_cell.length_c   1.000
_cell.angle_alpha   90.00
_cell.angle_beta   90.00
_cell.angle_gamma   90.00
#
_symmetry.space_group_name_H-M   'P 1'
#
loop_
_entity.id
_entity.type
_entity.pdbx_description
1 polymer ?
#
loop_
_entity_poly.entity_id
_entity_poly.type
_entity_poly.pdbx_seq_one_letter_code
_entity_poly.pdbx_strand_id
1 'polypeptide(L)'
;MAADMDDLESLRDALRVLGPDASDLVRRVERLIMEFDLLRQRYERARQQHYDAERQNEKLVGALQDAKQQIDLLKEEVDKLCSPPNTYGLFERANKDGTVEINVDGKMMRVNVHPNMRVEDLMEGQLVVLNEAFNVVDATGFDPRGEVCQVSDVLDDGRVVVLGHADEERVITLSQPLRREKLRAGDNVLLNPRTGYGVEKLPKSTVGQVVLEEVPDVNYEDIGGLGDQIEVLRDAIELPYLHADTFKEYDLQPPKGILLYGPPGCGKTMIGKAVANSLAQRISELRGTEAKSYFLNVKGPELLNKYVGETEHKIREVFKSAKEKAEEDVPVVIFFDEMDSLFRMRGSGISSDMEATVVAQFLSEIDGVEALKNVIVVGASNRQDLIDPAVLRPGRLDLKVKVNRPDRTGALEIFLKYLSPNLPFSKRAMQKYGDDPAKLTRGMIEEVVEKMYAESEDNKFLEVTYAK
;
A
#
# COMPACT_ATOMS: atom_id res chain seq x y z
N MET A 1 15.45 1.89 88.80
CA MET A 1 15.07 3.29 88.88
C MET A 1 13.90 3.57 89.82
N ALA A 2 12.85 2.76 89.88
CA ALA A 2 11.81 2.95 90.93
C ALA A 2 12.33 2.63 92.35
N ALA A 3 13.15 1.54 92.51
CA ALA A 3 13.73 1.17 93.78
C ALA A 3 14.66 2.24 94.40
N ASP A 4 15.35 3.01 93.59
CA ASP A 4 16.25 4.09 94.05
C ASP A 4 15.49 5.33 94.54
N MET A 5 14.24 5.51 94.15
CA MET A 5 13.38 6.61 94.64
C MET A 5 12.81 6.35 96.01
N ASP A 6 12.39 5.10 96.26
CA ASP A 6 11.89 4.63 97.54
C ASP A 6 13.01 4.73 98.64
N ASP A 7 14.28 4.41 98.25
CA ASP A 7 15.43 4.50 99.14
C ASP A 7 15.80 5.89 99.51
N LEU A 8 15.66 6.87 98.59
CA LEU A 8 15.87 8.32 98.87
C LEU A 8 14.78 8.91 99.73
N GLU A 9 13.50 8.56 99.55
CA GLU A 9 12.42 8.97 100.43
C GLU A 9 12.53 8.36 101.80
N SER A 10 12.91 7.07 101.90
CA SER A 10 13.17 6.40 103.16
C SER A 10 14.34 7.04 103.97
N LEU A 11 15.39 7.46 103.25
CA LEU A 11 16.52 8.16 103.77
C LEU A 11 16.12 9.58 104.30
N ARG A 12 15.24 10.23 103.57
CA ARG A 12 14.68 11.54 103.95
C ARG A 12 13.81 11.48 105.20
N ASP A 13 13.01 10.47 105.37
CA ASP A 13 12.20 10.19 106.52
C ASP A 13 13.01 9.72 107.71
N ALA A 14 14.07 8.88 107.56
CA ALA A 14 15.02 8.54 108.60
C ALA A 14 15.81 9.74 109.11
N LEU A 15 16.18 10.71 108.31
CA LEU A 15 16.85 11.93 108.67
C LEU A 15 15.99 12.88 109.49
N ARG A 16 14.67 12.84 109.32
CA ARG A 16 13.72 13.63 110.13
C ARG A 16 13.56 13.19 111.59
N VAL A 17 13.96 11.92 111.87
CA VAL A 17 13.86 11.28 113.18
C VAL A 17 15.11 11.55 114.05
N LEU A 18 16.26 12.02 113.47
CA LEU A 18 17.48 12.31 114.12
C LEU A 18 17.40 13.71 114.87
N GLY A 19 17.63 13.74 116.14
CA GLY A 19 17.52 14.88 117.01
C GLY A 19 18.42 16.10 116.70
N PRO A 20 18.36 17.19 117.43
CA PRO A 20 19.00 18.51 117.09
C PRO A 20 20.50 18.49 116.93
N ASP A 21 21.25 17.53 117.43
CA ASP A 21 22.73 17.40 117.30
C ASP A 21 23.23 16.97 115.93
N ALA A 22 22.33 16.49 115.02
CA ALA A 22 22.63 16.06 113.67
C ALA A 22 22.32 17.08 112.58
N SER A 23 21.94 18.34 113.01
CA SER A 23 21.37 19.34 112.05
C SER A 23 22.28 19.76 110.92
N ASP A 24 23.58 19.73 111.08
CA ASP A 24 24.53 20.09 110.02
C ASP A 24 24.73 18.95 108.96
N LEU A 25 24.67 17.72 109.49
CA LEU A 25 24.75 16.51 108.59
C LEU A 25 23.47 16.38 107.76
N VAL A 26 22.30 16.62 108.35
CA VAL A 26 20.99 16.61 107.65
C VAL A 26 20.96 17.66 106.54
N ARG A 27 21.42 18.89 106.82
CA ARG A 27 21.53 19.98 105.83
C ARG A 27 22.50 19.64 104.66
N ARG A 28 23.58 18.88 104.93
CA ARG A 28 24.52 18.42 103.91
C ARG A 28 23.90 17.36 103.03
N VAL A 29 23.22 16.41 103.62
CA VAL A 29 22.51 15.31 102.87
C VAL A 29 21.34 15.88 102.06
N GLU A 30 20.56 16.80 102.59
CA GLU A 30 19.49 17.50 101.83
C GLU A 30 20.06 18.27 100.66
N ARG A 31 21.20 18.96 100.81
CA ARG A 31 21.88 19.61 99.69
C ARG A 31 22.34 18.57 98.60
N LEU A 32 22.92 17.49 99.05
CA LEU A 32 23.37 16.42 98.09
C LEU A 32 22.20 15.79 97.36
N ILE A 33 21.07 15.57 98.03
CA ILE A 33 19.83 15.10 97.41
C ILE A 33 19.32 16.10 96.36
N MET A 34 19.29 17.38 96.67
CA MET A 34 18.90 18.43 95.74
C MET A 34 19.88 18.52 94.54
N GLU A 35 21.15 18.41 94.78
CA GLU A 35 22.16 18.39 93.71
C GLU A 35 22.02 17.16 92.85
N PHE A 36 21.76 15.98 93.42
CA PHE A 36 21.49 14.77 92.74
C PHE A 36 20.22 14.84 91.84
N ASP A 37 19.12 15.33 92.41
CA ASP A 37 17.88 15.54 91.64
C ASP A 37 18.07 16.48 90.46
N LEU A 38 18.84 17.57 90.71
CA LEU A 38 19.16 18.51 89.64
C LEU A 38 20.02 17.87 88.54
N LEU A 39 21.03 17.08 88.92
CA LEU A 39 21.92 16.37 88.03
C LEU A 39 21.16 15.35 87.20
N ARG A 40 20.25 14.64 87.87
CA ARG A 40 19.35 13.68 87.27
C ARG A 40 18.47 14.35 86.22
N GLN A 41 17.83 15.46 86.52
CA GLN A 41 17.00 16.21 85.58
C GLN A 41 17.84 16.70 84.38
N ARG A 42 19.08 17.14 84.64
CA ARG A 42 20.00 17.54 83.53
C ARG A 42 20.38 16.35 82.67
N TYR A 43 20.65 15.19 83.27
CA TYR A 43 20.94 13.99 82.54
C TYR A 43 19.79 13.51 81.67
N GLU A 44 18.56 13.50 82.22
CA GLU A 44 17.37 13.11 81.45
C GLU A 44 17.11 14.09 80.27
N ARG A 45 17.26 15.40 80.49
CA ARG A 45 17.18 16.40 79.44
C ARG A 45 18.26 16.18 78.36
N ALA A 46 19.48 15.99 78.76
CA ALA A 46 20.59 15.74 77.82
C ALA A 46 20.34 14.43 77.02
N ARG A 47 19.90 13.40 77.70
CA ARG A 47 19.56 12.13 77.08
C ARG A 47 18.44 12.26 76.06
N GLN A 48 17.38 13.01 76.41
CA GLN A 48 16.29 13.30 75.50
C GLN A 48 16.77 14.11 74.30
N GLN A 49 17.58 15.14 74.51
CA GLN A 49 18.18 15.92 73.43
C GLN A 49 19.08 15.09 72.53
N HIS A 50 19.85 14.18 73.12
CA HIS A 50 20.66 13.27 72.31
C HIS A 50 19.83 12.33 71.44
N TYR A 51 18.77 11.76 72.03
CA TYR A 51 17.87 10.89 71.26
C TYR A 51 17.14 11.63 70.12
N ASP A 52 16.68 12.85 70.40
CA ASP A 52 16.04 13.67 69.38
C ASP A 52 17.03 14.07 68.27
N ALA A 53 18.28 14.38 68.65
CA ALA A 53 19.36 14.71 67.70
C ALA A 53 19.75 13.48 66.84
N GLU A 54 19.84 12.28 67.44
CA GLU A 54 20.09 11.03 66.70
C GLU A 54 19.00 10.75 65.70
N ARG A 55 17.72 10.84 66.13
CA ARG A 55 16.56 10.65 65.25
C ARG A 55 16.52 11.66 64.12
N GLN A 56 16.91 12.92 64.40
CA GLN A 56 17.01 13.96 63.41
C GLN A 56 18.15 13.72 62.42
N ASN A 57 19.28 13.19 62.93
CA ASN A 57 20.42 12.82 62.10
C ASN A 57 20.12 11.65 61.17
N GLU A 58 19.43 10.61 61.65
CA GLU A 58 18.96 9.53 60.81
C GLU A 58 18.06 9.97 59.69
N LYS A 59 17.11 10.87 59.97
CA LYS A 59 16.21 11.47 58.96
C LYS A 59 16.99 12.26 57.92
N LEU A 60 17.98 13.07 58.36
CA LEU A 60 18.83 13.87 57.48
C LEU A 60 19.73 12.98 56.59
N VAL A 61 20.28 11.89 57.16
CA VAL A 61 21.07 10.93 56.36
C VAL A 61 20.21 10.25 55.30
N GLY A 62 18.98 9.83 55.67
CA GLY A 62 18.04 9.27 54.71
C GLY A 62 17.70 10.29 53.58
N ALA A 63 17.34 11.51 53.96
CA ALA A 63 17.04 12.55 52.95
C ALA A 63 18.22 12.91 52.05
N LEU A 64 19.47 12.86 52.57
CA LEU A 64 20.70 13.08 51.81
C LEU A 64 20.93 11.93 50.81
N GLN A 65 20.66 10.68 51.21
CA GLN A 65 20.79 9.54 50.33
C GLN A 65 19.78 9.61 49.20
N ASP A 66 18.51 9.91 49.50
CA ASP A 66 17.45 10.07 48.48
C ASP A 66 17.78 11.24 47.54
N ALA A 67 18.22 12.38 48.07
CA ALA A 67 18.62 13.50 47.22
C ALA A 67 19.82 13.15 46.32
N LYS A 68 20.80 12.39 46.82
CA LYS A 68 21.93 11.92 46.01
C LYS A 68 21.47 11.02 44.87
N GLN A 69 20.58 10.07 45.16
CA GLN A 69 20.02 9.19 44.11
C GLN A 69 19.28 10.00 43.04
N GLN A 70 18.48 10.99 43.45
CA GLN A 70 17.80 11.86 42.50
C GLN A 70 18.77 12.67 41.65
N ILE A 71 19.83 13.18 42.21
CA ILE A 71 20.87 13.92 41.49
C ILE A 71 21.58 13.01 40.49
N ASP A 72 21.89 11.77 40.85
CA ASP A 72 22.54 10.84 39.97
C ASP A 72 21.63 10.43 38.78
N LEU A 73 20.32 10.21 39.02
CA LEU A 73 19.33 9.98 37.97
C LEU A 73 19.18 11.21 37.04
N LEU A 74 19.06 12.41 37.62
CA LEU A 74 18.97 13.64 36.82
C LEU A 74 20.22 13.88 35.98
N LYS A 75 21.41 13.54 36.50
CA LYS A 75 22.65 13.65 35.74
C LYS A 75 22.63 12.69 34.53
N GLU A 76 22.19 11.44 34.72
CA GLU A 76 22.04 10.50 33.59
C GLU A 76 21.05 11.00 32.54
N GLU A 77 19.94 11.61 32.94
CA GLU A 77 18.98 12.20 32.01
C GLU A 77 19.56 13.41 31.27
N VAL A 78 20.25 14.29 31.98
CA VAL A 78 20.91 15.47 31.37
C VAL A 78 22.00 15.03 30.40
N ASP A 79 22.81 14.03 30.74
CA ASP A 79 23.85 13.48 29.84
C ASP A 79 23.23 12.89 28.59
N LYS A 80 22.07 12.20 28.70
CA LYS A 80 21.32 11.70 27.55
C LYS A 80 20.76 12.82 26.67
N LEU A 81 20.23 13.90 27.26
CA LEU A 81 19.67 15.04 26.54
C LEU A 81 20.73 15.96 25.93
N CYS A 82 21.91 16.05 26.54
CA CYS A 82 23.02 16.88 26.09
C CYS A 82 23.98 16.12 25.17
N SER A 83 23.76 14.80 24.92
CA SER A 83 24.58 14.05 23.98
C SER A 83 24.44 14.68 22.59
N PRO A 84 25.53 14.98 21.89
CA PRO A 84 25.47 15.55 20.56
C PRO A 84 24.75 14.57 19.59
N PRO A 85 24.11 15.08 18.55
CA PRO A 85 23.40 14.24 17.59
C PRO A 85 24.40 13.27 16.91
N ASN A 86 24.03 12.01 16.89
CA ASN A 86 24.80 11.00 16.18
C ASN A 86 24.74 11.25 14.67
N THR A 87 25.85 11.03 13.98
CA THR A 87 25.93 11.08 12.53
C THR A 87 25.68 9.69 11.93
N TYR A 88 25.05 9.64 10.76
CA TYR A 88 24.86 8.39 10.04
C TYR A 88 25.90 8.25 8.93
N GLY A 89 26.42 7.05 8.77
CA GLY A 89 27.28 6.66 7.67
C GLY A 89 26.78 5.38 7.00
N LEU A 90 27.26 5.11 5.80
CA LEU A 90 26.99 3.88 5.07
C LEU A 90 28.21 2.95 5.22
N PHE A 91 27.99 1.73 5.66
CA PHE A 91 29.05 0.72 5.74
C PHE A 91 29.37 0.16 4.35
N GLU A 92 30.64 0.27 3.93
CA GLU A 92 31.11 -0.22 2.65
C GLU A 92 31.80 -1.58 2.77
N ARG A 93 32.83 -1.65 3.63
CA ARG A 93 33.58 -2.90 3.83
C ARG A 93 34.34 -2.95 5.15
N ALA A 94 34.63 -4.17 5.59
CA ALA A 94 35.51 -4.44 6.72
C ALA A 94 36.97 -4.61 6.27
N ASN A 95 37.90 -4.11 7.07
CA ASN A 95 39.33 -4.31 6.87
C ASN A 95 39.88 -5.42 7.75
N LYS A 96 41.03 -6.01 7.36
CA LYS A 96 41.67 -7.11 8.10
C LYS A 96 42.18 -6.73 9.49
N ASP A 97 42.33 -5.43 9.76
CA ASP A 97 42.80 -4.89 11.04
C ASP A 97 41.69 -4.54 12.02
N GLY A 98 40.44 -4.90 11.71
CA GLY A 98 39.28 -4.63 12.55
C GLY A 98 38.69 -3.23 12.38
N THR A 99 39.24 -2.40 11.50
CA THR A 99 38.64 -1.13 11.10
C THR A 99 37.63 -1.34 9.98
N VAL A 100 36.75 -0.38 9.80
CA VAL A 100 35.72 -0.42 8.74
C VAL A 100 35.81 0.82 7.85
N GLU A 101 35.46 0.66 6.58
CA GLU A 101 35.28 1.78 5.66
C GLU A 101 33.81 2.13 5.57
N ILE A 102 33.53 3.41 5.76
CA ILE A 102 32.19 3.98 5.73
C ILE A 102 32.17 5.17 4.79
N ASN A 103 31.01 5.43 4.21
CA ASN A 103 30.75 6.61 3.42
C ASN A 103 29.84 7.56 4.21
N VAL A 104 30.31 8.78 4.47
CA VAL A 104 29.58 9.84 5.13
C VAL A 104 29.47 11.00 4.16
N ASP A 105 28.28 11.31 3.69
CA ASP A 105 27.99 12.39 2.72
C ASP A 105 28.91 12.36 1.48
N GLY A 106 29.16 11.17 0.94
CA GLY A 106 30.01 10.98 -0.24
C GLY A 106 31.50 10.92 0.03
N LYS A 107 31.94 11.01 1.28
CA LYS A 107 33.34 10.90 1.67
C LYS A 107 33.62 9.54 2.30
N MET A 108 34.59 8.83 1.73
CA MET A 108 35.07 7.57 2.30
C MET A 108 35.94 7.85 3.52
N MET A 109 35.61 7.19 4.63
CA MET A 109 36.33 7.31 5.89
C MET A 109 36.66 5.92 6.44
N ARG A 110 37.83 5.79 7.01
CA ARG A 110 38.24 4.59 7.74
C ARG A 110 38.11 4.84 9.24
N VAL A 111 37.28 4.04 9.91
CA VAL A 111 36.89 4.28 11.29
C VAL A 111 36.98 3.01 12.13
N ASN A 112 37.03 3.17 13.45
CA ASN A 112 36.98 2.06 14.37
C ASN A 112 35.53 1.67 14.69
N VAL A 113 35.36 0.42 15.10
CA VAL A 113 34.11 -0.12 15.61
C VAL A 113 34.14 -0.15 17.11
N HIS A 114 33.05 0.22 17.77
CA HIS A 114 32.95 0.18 19.23
C HIS A 114 33.16 -1.26 19.76
N PRO A 115 33.87 -1.48 20.87
CA PRO A 115 34.19 -2.82 21.37
C PRO A 115 32.99 -3.75 21.62
N ASN A 116 31.79 -3.16 21.81
CA ASN A 116 30.57 -3.93 22.04
C ASN A 116 29.94 -4.46 20.75
N MET A 117 30.45 -4.09 19.56
CA MET A 117 29.99 -4.53 18.27
C MET A 117 31.01 -5.43 17.58
N ARG A 118 30.51 -6.40 16.84
CA ARG A 118 31.38 -7.28 16.02
C ARG A 118 31.34 -6.77 14.58
N VAL A 119 32.53 -6.65 13.99
CA VAL A 119 32.66 -6.22 12.59
C VAL A 119 31.96 -7.20 11.61
N GLU A 120 31.86 -8.48 12.00
CA GLU A 120 31.24 -9.55 11.23
C GLU A 120 29.72 -9.44 11.11
N ASP A 121 29.09 -8.68 12.03
CA ASP A 121 27.63 -8.45 12.03
C ASP A 121 27.22 -7.30 11.10
N LEU A 122 28.17 -6.52 10.58
CA LEU A 122 27.93 -5.41 9.66
C LEU A 122 27.77 -5.92 8.23
N MET A 123 26.78 -5.40 7.52
CA MET A 123 26.46 -5.77 6.14
C MET A 123 26.74 -4.62 5.18
N GLU A 124 27.30 -4.92 4.00
CA GLU A 124 27.56 -3.92 2.97
C GLU A 124 26.25 -3.21 2.53
N GLY A 125 26.29 -1.88 2.51
CA GLY A 125 25.13 -1.04 2.22
C GLY A 125 24.24 -0.72 3.42
N GLN A 126 24.61 -1.15 4.65
CA GLN A 126 23.90 -0.90 5.88
C GLN A 126 24.21 0.49 6.46
N LEU A 127 23.19 1.13 7.04
CA LEU A 127 23.37 2.38 7.76
C LEU A 127 23.96 2.09 9.16
N VAL A 128 25.01 2.82 9.49
CA VAL A 128 25.69 2.76 10.79
C VAL A 128 25.61 4.12 11.47
N VAL A 129 25.55 4.07 12.80
CA VAL A 129 25.52 5.25 13.66
C VAL A 129 26.93 5.54 14.16
N LEU A 130 27.37 6.79 14.04
CA LEU A 130 28.68 7.26 14.40
C LEU A 130 28.59 8.20 15.60
N ASN A 131 29.52 8.08 16.54
CA ASN A 131 29.70 9.05 17.60
C ASN A 131 30.52 10.27 17.14
N GLU A 132 30.75 11.25 18.02
CA GLU A 132 31.55 12.45 17.74
C GLU A 132 32.98 12.14 17.23
N ALA A 133 33.57 11.04 17.67
CA ALA A 133 34.90 10.59 17.24
C ALA A 133 34.85 9.76 15.95
N PHE A 134 33.72 9.73 15.26
CA PHE A 134 33.46 8.92 14.06
C PHE A 134 33.67 7.41 14.25
N ASN A 135 33.52 6.88 15.46
CA ASN A 135 33.49 5.44 15.66
C ASN A 135 32.09 4.90 15.46
N VAL A 136 31.97 3.73 14.84
CA VAL A 136 30.69 3.04 14.69
C VAL A 136 30.23 2.53 16.07
N VAL A 137 29.07 3.00 16.51
CA VAL A 137 28.49 2.65 17.83
C VAL A 137 27.25 1.78 17.72
N ASP A 138 26.53 1.84 16.56
CA ASP A 138 25.34 1.03 16.32
C ASP A 138 25.12 0.84 14.81
N ALA A 139 24.27 -0.13 14.44
CA ALA A 139 23.90 -0.42 13.06
C ALA A 139 22.36 -0.51 12.95
N THR A 140 21.76 0.36 12.14
CA THR A 140 20.30 0.55 12.10
C THR A 140 19.58 -0.22 10.99
N GLY A 141 20.30 -0.91 10.11
CA GLY A 141 19.71 -1.61 8.97
C GLY A 141 19.86 -0.84 7.66
N PHE A 142 18.98 -1.09 6.70
CA PHE A 142 19.02 -0.47 5.36
C PHE A 142 18.05 0.67 5.27
N ASP A 143 18.40 1.74 4.54
CA ASP A 143 17.48 2.88 4.33
C ASP A 143 16.36 2.45 3.34
N PRO A 144 15.09 2.42 3.78
CA PRO A 144 13.97 2.01 2.94
C PRO A 144 13.52 3.10 1.95
N ARG A 145 14.17 4.25 1.93
CA ARG A 145 13.86 5.37 1.04
C ARG A 145 14.70 5.28 -0.23
N GLY A 146 14.06 5.43 -1.37
CA GLY A 146 14.76 5.35 -2.64
C GLY A 146 13.83 5.52 -3.83
N GLU A 147 14.39 5.30 -5.01
CA GLU A 147 13.71 5.30 -6.30
C GLU A 147 13.53 3.86 -6.77
N VAL A 148 12.39 3.57 -7.39
CA VAL A 148 12.16 2.27 -8.01
C VAL A 148 12.81 2.25 -9.38
N CYS A 149 13.78 1.36 -9.57
CA CYS A 149 14.45 1.15 -10.84
C CYS A 149 14.20 -0.25 -11.36
N GLN A 150 14.11 -0.42 -12.67
CA GLN A 150 13.97 -1.73 -13.28
C GLN A 150 15.34 -2.28 -13.67
N VAL A 151 15.62 -3.53 -13.35
CA VAL A 151 16.82 -4.24 -13.77
C VAL A 151 16.80 -4.45 -15.27
N SER A 152 17.79 -3.91 -15.97
CA SER A 152 18.01 -4.13 -17.40
C SER A 152 18.88 -5.36 -17.64
N ASP A 153 20.01 -5.46 -16.91
CA ASP A 153 20.93 -6.57 -17.04
C ASP A 153 21.67 -6.85 -15.72
N VAL A 154 22.14 -8.07 -15.55
CA VAL A 154 22.93 -8.51 -14.40
C VAL A 154 24.33 -8.86 -14.85
N LEU A 155 25.32 -8.08 -14.38
CA LEU A 155 26.71 -8.24 -14.76
C LEU A 155 27.37 -9.41 -14.01
N ASP A 156 28.37 -10.05 -14.61
CA ASP A 156 29.10 -11.20 -14.07
C ASP A 156 29.82 -10.91 -12.73
N ASP A 157 30.12 -9.63 -12.46
CA ASP A 157 30.78 -9.17 -11.22
C ASP A 157 29.81 -8.89 -10.06
N GLY A 158 28.53 -9.17 -10.26
CA GLY A 158 27.48 -8.99 -9.24
C GLY A 158 26.94 -7.56 -9.15
N ARG A 159 27.34 -6.65 -10.07
CA ARG A 159 26.68 -5.36 -10.25
C ARG A 159 25.48 -5.53 -11.19
N VAL A 160 24.58 -4.58 -11.15
CA VAL A 160 23.33 -4.63 -11.93
C VAL A 160 23.17 -3.33 -12.70
N VAL A 161 22.80 -3.45 -13.97
CA VAL A 161 22.38 -2.31 -14.79
C VAL A 161 20.90 -2.09 -14.55
N VAL A 162 20.53 -0.89 -14.15
CA VAL A 162 19.12 -0.52 -13.92
C VAL A 162 18.74 0.66 -14.81
N LEU A 163 17.47 0.67 -15.21
CA LEU A 163 16.83 1.80 -15.88
C LEU A 163 16.21 2.70 -14.81
N GLY A 164 16.68 3.94 -14.74
CA GLY A 164 16.12 4.98 -13.89
C GLY A 164 14.97 5.73 -14.56
N HIS A 165 14.54 6.84 -13.93
CA HIS A 165 13.60 7.77 -14.55
C HIS A 165 14.19 8.34 -15.84
N ALA A 166 13.40 8.38 -16.91
CA ALA A 166 13.79 8.81 -18.26
C ALA A 166 14.70 7.83 -19.05
N ASP A 167 14.60 6.53 -18.78
CA ASP A 167 15.33 5.46 -19.49
C ASP A 167 16.88 5.61 -19.43
N GLU A 168 17.40 6.30 -18.40
CA GLU A 168 18.84 6.37 -18.17
C GLU A 168 19.36 5.05 -17.57
N GLU A 169 20.33 4.44 -18.23
CA GLU A 169 21.03 3.27 -17.70
C GLU A 169 22.03 3.69 -16.62
N ARG A 170 21.93 3.05 -15.46
CA ARG A 170 22.84 3.23 -14.33
C ARG A 170 23.35 1.89 -13.84
N VAL A 171 24.65 1.80 -13.57
CA VAL A 171 25.24 0.64 -12.91
C VAL A 171 25.17 0.86 -11.40
N ILE A 172 24.55 -0.06 -10.69
CA ILE A 172 24.40 0.00 -9.24
C ILE A 172 25.09 -1.17 -8.56
N THR A 173 25.44 -0.97 -7.29
CA THR A 173 25.94 -2.02 -6.40
C THR A 173 24.78 -2.57 -5.59
N LEU A 174 24.76 -3.87 -5.38
CA LEU A 174 23.73 -4.51 -4.55
C LEU A 174 24.17 -4.56 -3.08
N SER A 175 23.24 -4.31 -2.17
CA SER A 175 23.43 -4.58 -0.74
C SER A 175 23.63 -6.08 -0.50
N GLN A 176 24.27 -6.43 0.61
CA GLN A 176 24.57 -7.83 0.90
C GLN A 176 23.33 -8.75 0.95
N PRO A 177 22.16 -8.35 1.50
CA PRO A 177 20.94 -9.14 1.42
C PRO A 177 20.47 -9.35 0.01
N LEU A 178 20.48 -8.30 -0.82
CA LEU A 178 19.97 -8.35 -2.19
C LEU A 178 20.87 -9.19 -3.12
N ARG A 179 22.19 -9.27 -2.86
CA ARG A 179 23.10 -10.18 -3.60
C ARG A 179 22.77 -11.66 -3.40
N ARG A 180 22.09 -12.02 -2.30
CA ARG A 180 21.65 -13.41 -2.04
C ARG A 180 20.38 -13.77 -2.81
N GLU A 181 19.64 -12.80 -3.28
CA GLU A 181 18.45 -12.99 -4.10
C GLU A 181 18.82 -13.11 -5.58
N LYS A 182 18.11 -13.97 -6.30
CA LYS A 182 18.27 -14.08 -7.75
C LYS A 182 17.52 -12.94 -8.44
N LEU A 183 18.25 -11.98 -8.95
CA LEU A 183 17.70 -10.92 -9.80
C LEU A 183 17.69 -11.37 -11.25
N ARG A 184 16.69 -10.92 -12.01
CA ARG A 184 16.55 -11.13 -13.44
C ARG A 184 16.24 -9.81 -14.12
N ALA A 185 16.53 -9.71 -15.40
CA ALA A 185 16.08 -8.58 -16.20
C ALA A 185 14.55 -8.41 -16.06
N GLY A 186 14.11 -7.18 -15.88
CA GLY A 186 12.71 -6.84 -15.62
C GLY A 186 12.27 -6.88 -14.15
N ASP A 187 13.12 -7.25 -13.20
CA ASP A 187 12.80 -7.13 -11.76
C ASP A 187 12.91 -5.67 -11.29
N ASN A 188 12.10 -5.29 -10.32
CA ASN A 188 12.15 -3.97 -9.72
C ASN A 188 13.05 -3.98 -8.47
N VAL A 189 13.91 -2.99 -8.35
CA VAL A 189 14.83 -2.83 -7.21
C VAL A 189 14.69 -1.43 -6.65
N LEU A 190 14.65 -1.32 -5.34
CA LEU A 190 14.73 -0.04 -4.64
C LEU A 190 16.17 0.45 -4.64
N LEU A 191 16.45 1.53 -5.38
CA LEU A 191 17.74 2.19 -5.46
C LEU A 191 17.76 3.38 -4.50
N ASN A 192 18.74 3.43 -3.62
CA ASN A 192 19.01 4.66 -2.89
C ASN A 192 19.92 5.58 -3.73
N PRO A 193 19.41 6.71 -4.24
CA PRO A 193 20.16 7.57 -5.15
C PRO A 193 21.36 8.26 -4.50
N ARG A 194 21.36 8.40 -3.17
CA ARG A 194 22.47 9.01 -2.42
C ARG A 194 23.66 8.06 -2.27
N THR A 195 23.38 6.79 -2.12
CA THR A 195 24.41 5.78 -1.83
C THR A 195 24.78 4.96 -3.05
N GLY A 196 23.92 4.91 -4.07
CA GLY A 196 24.10 4.09 -5.27
C GLY A 196 23.89 2.58 -5.01
N TYR A 197 23.32 2.20 -3.86
CA TYR A 197 23.03 0.82 -3.53
C TYR A 197 21.59 0.43 -3.85
N GLY A 198 21.41 -0.71 -4.50
CA GLY A 198 20.15 -1.43 -4.55
C GLY A 198 19.93 -2.13 -3.20
N VAL A 199 18.83 -1.78 -2.52
CA VAL A 199 18.57 -2.18 -1.13
C VAL A 199 17.68 -3.40 -1.05
N GLU A 200 16.59 -3.41 -1.82
CA GLU A 200 15.52 -4.40 -1.72
C GLU A 200 14.96 -4.72 -3.10
N LYS A 201 14.61 -5.99 -3.32
CA LYS A 201 13.82 -6.39 -4.48
C LYS A 201 12.35 -6.12 -4.19
N LEU A 202 11.78 -5.23 -4.97
CA LEU A 202 10.35 -4.95 -4.88
C LEU A 202 9.58 -5.98 -5.71
N PRO A 203 8.41 -6.43 -5.22
CA PRO A 203 7.51 -7.18 -6.08
C PRO A 203 7.28 -6.34 -7.33
N LYS A 204 7.30 -6.99 -8.51
CA LYS A 204 6.93 -6.30 -9.74
C LYS A 204 5.65 -5.56 -9.41
N SER A 205 5.68 -4.23 -9.43
CA SER A 205 4.45 -3.47 -9.34
C SER A 205 3.68 -3.94 -10.56
N THR A 206 2.83 -4.89 -10.34
CA THR A 206 1.83 -5.22 -11.33
C THR A 206 1.24 -3.86 -11.69
N VAL A 207 1.06 -3.60 -12.96
CA VAL A 207 0.23 -2.53 -13.53
C VAL A 207 -1.17 -2.51 -12.86
N GLY A 208 -1.34 -3.30 -11.82
CA GLY A 208 -2.51 -3.59 -11.02
C GLY A 208 -3.16 -2.44 -10.29
N GLN A 209 -2.62 -1.22 -10.37
CA GLN A 209 -3.36 -0.02 -9.94
C GLN A 209 -4.10 0.68 -11.10
N VAL A 210 -3.70 0.44 -12.35
CA VAL A 210 -4.30 1.12 -13.51
C VAL A 210 -4.99 0.12 -14.44
N VAL A 211 -4.59 -1.15 -14.41
CA VAL A 211 -5.16 -2.24 -15.20
C VAL A 211 -5.75 -3.28 -14.27
N LEU A 212 -7.07 -3.36 -14.24
CA LEU A 212 -7.76 -4.44 -13.53
C LEU A 212 -7.68 -5.69 -14.41
N GLU A 213 -6.87 -6.66 -13.97
CA GLU A 213 -6.91 -8.01 -14.52
C GLU A 213 -8.12 -8.74 -13.98
N GLU A 214 -9.04 -9.10 -14.87
CA GLU A 214 -10.21 -9.87 -14.51
C GLU A 214 -10.23 -11.14 -15.37
N VAL A 215 -10.65 -12.26 -14.78
CA VAL A 215 -11.14 -13.40 -15.54
C VAL A 215 -12.65 -13.17 -15.65
N PRO A 216 -13.18 -12.78 -16.82
CA PRO A 216 -14.59 -12.42 -16.92
C PRO A 216 -15.45 -13.68 -16.81
N ASP A 217 -16.54 -13.55 -16.05
CA ASP A 217 -17.59 -14.57 -15.89
C ASP A 217 -18.86 -14.26 -16.69
N VAL A 218 -18.83 -13.18 -17.47
CA VAL A 218 -19.98 -12.69 -18.26
C VAL A 218 -20.01 -13.39 -19.61
N ASN A 219 -21.15 -13.98 -19.96
CA ASN A 219 -21.40 -14.60 -21.27
C ASN A 219 -22.25 -13.67 -22.16
N TYR A 220 -22.25 -13.92 -23.47
CA TYR A 220 -23.17 -13.23 -24.38
C TYR A 220 -24.65 -13.44 -24.03
N GLU A 221 -24.97 -14.58 -23.42
CA GLU A 221 -26.32 -14.88 -22.96
C GLU A 221 -26.77 -13.97 -21.82
N ASP A 222 -25.87 -13.35 -21.08
CA ASP A 222 -26.18 -12.42 -19.99
C ASP A 222 -26.53 -11.02 -20.53
N ILE A 223 -26.30 -10.77 -21.81
CA ILE A 223 -26.56 -9.50 -22.46
C ILE A 223 -27.90 -9.59 -23.22
N GLY A 224 -28.80 -8.64 -22.92
CA GLY A 224 -30.09 -8.55 -23.62
C GLY A 224 -30.14 -7.36 -24.59
N GLY A 225 -30.90 -7.47 -25.65
CA GLY A 225 -31.21 -6.38 -26.57
C GLY A 225 -30.07 -5.92 -27.49
N LEU A 226 -29.01 -6.71 -27.63
CA LEU A 226 -27.86 -6.39 -28.47
C LEU A 226 -27.44 -7.60 -29.36
N GLY A 227 -28.41 -8.43 -29.76
CA GLY A 227 -28.20 -9.64 -30.55
C GLY A 227 -27.38 -9.39 -31.81
N ASP A 228 -27.80 -8.40 -32.64
CA ASP A 228 -27.12 -8.06 -33.91
C ASP A 228 -25.68 -7.62 -33.68
N GLN A 229 -25.43 -6.82 -32.61
CA GLN A 229 -24.08 -6.36 -32.27
C GLN A 229 -23.18 -7.53 -31.82
N ILE A 230 -23.72 -8.45 -31.03
CA ILE A 230 -23.04 -9.64 -30.57
C ILE A 230 -22.71 -10.56 -31.75
N GLU A 231 -23.61 -10.72 -32.70
CA GLU A 231 -23.37 -11.53 -33.90
C GLU A 231 -22.19 -10.97 -34.72
N VAL A 232 -22.20 -9.65 -34.99
CA VAL A 232 -21.08 -8.97 -35.68
C VAL A 232 -19.74 -9.16 -34.93
N LEU A 233 -19.75 -9.06 -33.62
CA LEU A 233 -18.55 -9.24 -32.79
C LEU A 233 -18.08 -10.68 -32.81
N ARG A 234 -18.99 -11.63 -32.72
CA ARG A 234 -18.70 -13.06 -32.79
C ARG A 234 -18.04 -13.42 -34.13
N ASP A 235 -18.63 -12.96 -35.23
CA ASP A 235 -18.08 -13.21 -36.56
C ASP A 235 -16.70 -12.58 -36.73
N ALA A 236 -16.51 -11.37 -36.27
CA ALA A 236 -15.24 -10.68 -36.41
C ALA A 236 -14.10 -11.26 -35.55
N ILE A 237 -14.43 -11.80 -34.37
CA ILE A 237 -13.44 -12.24 -33.38
C ILE A 237 -13.27 -13.77 -33.41
N GLU A 238 -14.37 -14.54 -33.41
CA GLU A 238 -14.32 -15.97 -33.26
C GLU A 238 -14.01 -16.71 -34.60
N LEU A 239 -14.57 -16.24 -35.73
CA LEU A 239 -14.37 -16.89 -37.03
C LEU A 239 -12.89 -16.95 -37.45
N PRO A 240 -12.06 -15.89 -37.26
CA PRO A 240 -10.64 -15.97 -37.60
C PRO A 240 -9.88 -17.07 -36.83
N TYR A 241 -10.32 -17.34 -35.57
CA TYR A 241 -9.73 -18.43 -34.77
C TYR A 241 -10.27 -19.82 -35.18
N LEU A 242 -11.56 -19.94 -35.44
CA LEU A 242 -12.21 -21.20 -35.82
C LEU A 242 -11.80 -21.65 -37.21
N HIS A 243 -11.58 -20.71 -38.13
CA HIS A 243 -11.32 -20.98 -39.56
C HIS A 243 -10.00 -20.33 -40.00
N ALA A 244 -8.96 -20.43 -39.17
CA ALA A 244 -7.66 -19.80 -39.45
C ALA A 244 -7.06 -20.19 -40.80
N ASP A 245 -7.25 -21.44 -41.25
CA ASP A 245 -6.76 -21.92 -42.54
C ASP A 245 -7.52 -21.28 -43.70
N THR A 246 -8.83 -21.12 -43.56
CA THR A 246 -9.67 -20.44 -44.57
C THR A 246 -9.29 -18.97 -44.70
N PHE A 247 -9.08 -18.28 -43.56
CA PHE A 247 -8.63 -16.88 -43.56
C PHE A 247 -7.28 -16.71 -44.27
N LYS A 248 -6.36 -17.66 -44.08
CA LYS A 248 -5.07 -17.63 -44.79
C LYS A 248 -5.22 -17.96 -46.29
N GLU A 249 -6.06 -18.92 -46.65
CA GLU A 249 -6.30 -19.29 -48.04
C GLU A 249 -6.84 -18.14 -48.88
N TYR A 250 -7.73 -17.32 -48.26
CA TYR A 250 -8.34 -16.16 -48.92
C TYR A 250 -7.64 -14.82 -48.64
N ASP A 251 -6.49 -14.86 -47.98
CA ASP A 251 -5.72 -13.66 -47.58
C ASP A 251 -6.59 -12.63 -46.77
N LEU A 252 -7.50 -13.16 -45.96
CA LEU A 252 -8.36 -12.35 -45.13
C LEU A 252 -7.62 -12.00 -43.80
N GLN A 253 -7.57 -10.74 -43.49
CA GLN A 253 -6.98 -10.29 -42.23
C GLN A 253 -8.09 -10.06 -41.18
N PRO A 254 -7.99 -10.66 -39.99
CA PRO A 254 -8.92 -10.33 -38.90
C PRO A 254 -8.75 -8.88 -38.46
N PRO A 255 -9.80 -8.23 -37.95
CA PRO A 255 -9.69 -6.90 -37.41
C PRO A 255 -8.76 -6.91 -36.19
N LYS A 256 -7.83 -5.95 -36.13
CA LYS A 256 -6.89 -5.82 -34.99
C LYS A 256 -7.56 -5.25 -33.76
N GLY A 257 -8.57 -4.42 -33.97
CA GLY A 257 -9.27 -3.76 -32.89
C GLY A 257 -10.71 -3.38 -33.24
N ILE A 258 -11.47 -3.23 -32.20
CA ILE A 258 -12.91 -2.96 -32.27
C ILE A 258 -13.22 -1.70 -31.48
N LEU A 259 -14.03 -0.81 -32.03
CA LEU A 259 -14.58 0.32 -31.32
C LEU A 259 -16.07 0.11 -31.02
N LEU A 260 -16.42 0.01 -29.73
CA LEU A 260 -17.79 0.05 -29.25
C LEU A 260 -18.17 1.51 -28.95
N TYR A 261 -19.15 2.06 -29.65
CA TYR A 261 -19.54 3.45 -29.43
C TYR A 261 -21.04 3.62 -29.28
N GLY A 262 -21.43 4.59 -28.44
CA GLY A 262 -22.82 4.87 -28.18
C GLY A 262 -23.08 5.45 -26.79
N PRO A 263 -24.34 5.68 -26.42
CA PRO A 263 -24.66 6.32 -25.13
C PRO A 263 -24.08 5.61 -23.92
N PRO A 264 -23.83 6.35 -22.82
CA PRO A 264 -23.37 5.74 -21.57
C PRO A 264 -24.42 4.79 -20.99
N GLY A 265 -23.98 3.77 -20.22
CA GLY A 265 -24.84 2.81 -19.54
C GLY A 265 -25.54 1.80 -20.47
N CYS A 266 -25.12 1.66 -21.72
CA CYS A 266 -25.72 0.69 -22.68
C CYS A 266 -24.94 -0.65 -22.77
N GLY A 267 -24.12 -0.99 -21.81
CA GLY A 267 -23.50 -2.33 -21.70
C GLY A 267 -22.18 -2.53 -22.47
N LYS A 268 -21.52 -1.46 -22.95
CA LYS A 268 -20.25 -1.57 -23.70
C LYS A 268 -19.17 -2.38 -22.97
N THR A 269 -18.99 -2.12 -21.68
CA THR A 269 -18.02 -2.84 -20.84
C THR A 269 -18.40 -4.32 -20.63
N MET A 270 -19.70 -4.61 -20.51
CA MET A 270 -20.21 -5.99 -20.46
C MET A 270 -19.92 -6.75 -21.74
N ILE A 271 -20.11 -6.11 -22.90
CA ILE A 271 -19.75 -6.70 -24.20
C ILE A 271 -18.27 -7.05 -24.24
N GLY A 272 -17.37 -6.15 -23.81
CA GLY A 272 -15.93 -6.42 -23.78
C GLY A 272 -15.58 -7.64 -22.92
N LYS A 273 -16.22 -7.79 -21.78
CA LYS A 273 -16.05 -8.95 -20.90
C LYS A 273 -16.58 -10.24 -21.53
N ALA A 274 -17.75 -10.19 -22.15
CA ALA A 274 -18.35 -11.34 -22.83
C ALA A 274 -17.51 -11.80 -24.03
N VAL A 275 -16.92 -10.87 -24.78
CA VAL A 275 -15.97 -11.18 -25.87
C VAL A 275 -14.78 -11.98 -25.33
N ALA A 276 -14.15 -11.53 -24.23
CA ALA A 276 -12.99 -12.21 -23.65
C ALA A 276 -13.34 -13.63 -23.18
N ASN A 277 -14.49 -13.78 -22.52
CA ASN A 277 -14.94 -15.09 -22.03
C ASN A 277 -15.29 -16.04 -23.17
N SER A 278 -16.02 -15.54 -24.20
CA SER A 278 -16.36 -16.35 -25.36
C SER A 278 -15.12 -16.84 -26.11
N LEU A 279 -14.11 -15.98 -26.27
CA LEU A 279 -12.85 -16.36 -26.89
C LEU A 279 -12.13 -17.46 -26.11
N ALA A 280 -12.12 -17.36 -24.76
CA ALA A 280 -11.56 -18.41 -23.91
C ALA A 280 -12.28 -19.75 -24.07
N GLN A 281 -13.60 -19.72 -24.09
CA GLN A 281 -14.41 -20.93 -24.28
C GLN A 281 -14.11 -21.59 -25.63
N ARG A 282 -14.04 -20.80 -26.71
CA ARG A 282 -13.74 -21.33 -28.06
C ARG A 282 -12.36 -21.92 -28.16
N ILE A 283 -11.36 -21.30 -27.58
CA ILE A 283 -9.99 -21.85 -27.53
C ILE A 283 -9.95 -23.12 -26.68
N SER A 284 -10.68 -23.18 -25.57
CA SER A 284 -10.81 -24.39 -24.76
C SER A 284 -11.43 -25.55 -25.55
N GLU A 285 -12.47 -25.30 -26.33
CA GLU A 285 -13.12 -26.29 -27.20
C GLU A 285 -12.16 -26.82 -28.29
N LEU A 286 -11.38 -25.92 -28.91
CA LEU A 286 -10.42 -26.30 -29.96
C LEU A 286 -9.23 -27.10 -29.42
N ARG A 287 -8.75 -26.81 -28.23
CA ARG A 287 -7.56 -27.43 -27.62
C ARG A 287 -7.87 -28.65 -26.76
N GLY A 288 -9.12 -28.80 -26.32
CA GLY A 288 -9.53 -29.85 -25.37
C GLY A 288 -8.96 -29.65 -23.96
N THR A 289 -8.43 -28.47 -23.64
CA THR A 289 -7.89 -28.07 -22.33
C THR A 289 -8.56 -26.78 -21.89
N GLU A 290 -8.78 -26.63 -20.58
CA GLU A 290 -9.37 -25.44 -20.02
C GLU A 290 -8.45 -24.24 -20.27
N ALA A 291 -8.84 -23.34 -21.19
CA ALA A 291 -8.12 -22.11 -21.48
C ALA A 291 -8.76 -20.97 -20.72
N LYS A 292 -7.92 -20.14 -20.10
CA LYS A 292 -8.34 -18.88 -19.45
C LYS A 292 -8.08 -17.73 -20.42
N SER A 293 -8.92 -16.71 -20.41
CA SER A 293 -8.63 -15.44 -21.07
C SER A 293 -8.26 -14.39 -20.05
N TYR A 294 -7.43 -13.45 -20.46
CA TYR A 294 -7.17 -12.26 -19.66
C TYR A 294 -7.92 -11.06 -20.24
N PHE A 295 -8.63 -10.37 -19.36
CA PHE A 295 -9.30 -9.12 -19.68
C PHE A 295 -8.59 -7.98 -18.95
N LEU A 296 -7.85 -7.17 -19.70
CA LEU A 296 -7.13 -6.03 -19.20
C LEU A 296 -7.99 -4.79 -19.33
N ASN A 297 -8.67 -4.39 -18.25
CA ASN A 297 -9.54 -3.22 -18.25
C ASN A 297 -8.75 -1.96 -17.94
N VAL A 298 -8.68 -1.07 -18.92
CA VAL A 298 -7.94 0.19 -18.89
C VAL A 298 -8.91 1.33 -18.95
N LYS A 299 -9.05 2.10 -17.86
CA LYS A 299 -9.92 3.28 -17.85
C LYS A 299 -9.16 4.53 -18.26
N GLY A 300 -9.65 5.22 -19.27
CA GLY A 300 -9.01 6.41 -19.83
C GLY A 300 -8.59 7.46 -18.78
N PRO A 301 -9.49 7.92 -17.91
CA PRO A 301 -9.15 8.93 -16.89
C PRO A 301 -8.09 8.49 -15.88
N GLU A 302 -7.97 7.18 -15.61
CA GLU A 302 -6.99 6.65 -14.67
C GLU A 302 -5.57 6.58 -15.24
N LEU A 303 -5.46 6.53 -16.57
CA LEU A 303 -4.17 6.61 -17.28
C LEU A 303 -3.61 8.03 -17.31
N LEU A 304 -4.50 9.04 -17.41
CA LEU A 304 -4.07 10.43 -17.52
C LEU A 304 -3.33 10.87 -16.26
N ASN A 305 -2.08 11.26 -16.43
CA ASN A 305 -1.27 11.81 -15.36
C ASN A 305 -0.85 13.24 -15.70
N LYS A 306 -0.54 14.03 -14.65
CA LYS A 306 -0.09 15.42 -14.81
C LYS A 306 1.36 15.52 -15.32
N TYR A 307 2.11 14.42 -15.25
CA TYR A 307 3.52 14.38 -15.65
C TYR A 307 3.67 13.89 -17.09
N VAL A 308 4.47 14.62 -17.87
CA VAL A 308 4.78 14.29 -19.27
C VAL A 308 5.50 12.94 -19.33
N GLY A 309 5.06 12.08 -20.24
CA GLY A 309 5.69 10.77 -20.47
C GLY A 309 5.13 9.61 -19.60
N GLU A 310 4.45 9.89 -18.49
CA GLU A 310 3.91 8.80 -17.67
C GLU A 310 2.71 8.08 -18.31
N THR A 311 1.87 8.80 -19.03
CA THR A 311 0.73 8.21 -19.74
C THR A 311 1.20 7.29 -20.86
N GLU A 312 2.20 7.72 -21.63
CA GLU A 312 2.83 6.93 -22.70
C GLU A 312 3.49 5.67 -22.14
N HIS A 313 4.21 5.79 -21.01
CA HIS A 313 4.83 4.66 -20.33
C HIS A 313 3.79 3.63 -19.88
N LYS A 314 2.68 4.08 -19.28
CA LYS A 314 1.59 3.18 -18.85
C LYS A 314 0.94 2.46 -20.04
N ILE A 315 0.73 3.14 -21.16
CA ILE A 315 0.22 2.49 -22.39
C ILE A 315 1.19 1.40 -22.84
N ARG A 316 2.51 1.71 -22.90
CA ARG A 316 3.53 0.72 -23.27
C ARG A 316 3.51 -0.49 -22.35
N GLU A 317 3.39 -0.27 -21.03
CA GLU A 317 3.30 -1.37 -20.04
C GLU A 317 2.06 -2.25 -20.22
N VAL A 318 0.88 -1.66 -20.52
CA VAL A 318 -0.34 -2.41 -20.81
C VAL A 318 -0.13 -3.34 -21.99
N PHE A 319 0.41 -2.84 -23.10
CA PHE A 319 0.67 -3.65 -24.28
C PHE A 319 1.78 -4.69 -24.04
N LYS A 320 2.83 -4.33 -23.27
CA LYS A 320 3.88 -5.26 -22.89
C LYS A 320 3.33 -6.41 -22.05
N SER A 321 2.51 -6.12 -21.04
CA SER A 321 1.84 -7.16 -20.22
C SER A 321 0.93 -8.04 -21.04
N ALA A 322 0.20 -7.46 -21.98
CA ALA A 322 -0.64 -8.23 -22.91
C ALA A 322 0.20 -9.17 -23.80
N LYS A 323 1.33 -8.69 -24.32
CA LYS A 323 2.27 -9.48 -25.14
C LYS A 323 2.86 -10.64 -24.35
N GLU A 324 3.36 -10.38 -23.13
CA GLU A 324 3.92 -11.42 -22.26
C GLU A 324 2.91 -12.55 -21.98
N LYS A 325 1.64 -12.20 -21.75
CA LYS A 325 0.56 -13.19 -21.53
C LYS A 325 0.15 -13.92 -22.81
N ALA A 326 0.15 -13.23 -23.93
CA ALA A 326 -0.17 -13.83 -25.23
C ALA A 326 0.90 -14.83 -25.70
N GLU A 327 2.18 -14.65 -25.29
CA GLU A 327 3.27 -15.60 -25.54
C GLU A 327 3.06 -16.94 -24.79
N GLU A 328 2.31 -16.94 -23.69
CA GLU A 328 1.86 -18.16 -23.00
C GLU A 328 0.70 -18.86 -23.75
N ASP A 329 0.37 -18.41 -24.96
CA ASP A 329 -0.69 -18.91 -25.83
C ASP A 329 -2.10 -18.74 -25.24
N VAL A 330 -2.25 -17.70 -24.37
CA VAL A 330 -3.50 -17.33 -23.72
C VAL A 330 -4.11 -16.12 -24.44
N PRO A 331 -5.42 -16.13 -24.75
CA PRO A 331 -6.08 -14.98 -25.36
C PRO A 331 -6.15 -13.81 -24.38
N VAL A 332 -5.80 -12.63 -24.87
CA VAL A 332 -5.80 -11.39 -24.11
C VAL A 332 -6.69 -10.37 -24.81
N VAL A 333 -7.64 -9.82 -24.08
CA VAL A 333 -8.44 -8.69 -24.52
C VAL A 333 -8.01 -7.44 -23.76
N ILE A 334 -7.48 -6.45 -24.46
CA ILE A 334 -7.18 -5.13 -23.90
C ILE A 334 -8.42 -4.27 -24.12
N PHE A 335 -9.09 -3.89 -23.05
CA PHE A 335 -10.29 -3.05 -23.10
C PHE A 335 -9.99 -1.65 -22.61
N PHE A 336 -10.08 -0.68 -23.52
CA PHE A 336 -9.96 0.74 -23.20
C PHE A 336 -11.34 1.36 -23.00
N ASP A 337 -11.69 1.65 -21.77
CA ASP A 337 -12.93 2.35 -21.45
C ASP A 337 -12.74 3.88 -21.50
N GLU A 338 -13.78 4.59 -21.89
CA GLU A 338 -13.74 6.05 -22.04
C GLU A 338 -12.60 6.57 -22.91
N MET A 339 -12.36 5.91 -24.06
CA MET A 339 -11.28 6.26 -24.99
C MET A 339 -11.30 7.73 -25.44
N ASP A 340 -12.45 8.35 -25.48
CA ASP A 340 -12.60 9.77 -25.78
C ASP A 340 -11.91 10.70 -24.76
N SER A 341 -11.50 10.21 -23.61
CA SER A 341 -10.68 10.95 -22.66
C SER A 341 -9.19 10.94 -23.01
N LEU A 342 -8.67 9.83 -23.60
CA LEU A 342 -7.26 9.60 -23.89
C LEU A 342 -6.85 10.05 -25.30
N PHE A 343 -7.68 9.76 -26.30
CA PHE A 343 -7.32 9.85 -27.71
C PHE A 343 -8.12 10.93 -28.42
N ARG A 344 -8.11 12.16 -27.88
CA ARG A 344 -8.83 13.30 -28.45
C ARG A 344 -8.19 13.82 -29.72
N MET A 345 -9.04 14.38 -30.60
CA MET A 345 -8.59 15.13 -31.79
C MET A 345 -7.70 16.30 -31.40
N ARG A 346 -6.62 16.48 -32.14
CA ARG A 346 -5.67 17.59 -31.99
C ARG A 346 -6.36 18.95 -32.10
N GLY A 347 -6.04 19.90 -31.22
CA GLY A 347 -6.51 21.29 -31.31
C GLY A 347 -7.77 21.60 -30.51
N SER A 348 -8.31 20.69 -29.68
CA SER A 348 -9.52 20.93 -28.88
C SER A 348 -9.26 21.44 -27.46
N GLY A 349 -7.98 21.68 -27.05
CA GLY A 349 -7.66 22.12 -25.68
C GLY A 349 -6.25 22.69 -25.49
N ILE A 350 -5.97 23.13 -24.26
CA ILE A 350 -4.70 23.76 -23.84
C ILE A 350 -3.53 22.77 -23.78
N SER A 351 -3.79 21.46 -23.85
CA SER A 351 -2.84 20.35 -23.67
C SER A 351 -2.52 19.60 -24.97
N SER A 352 -2.58 20.25 -26.12
CA SER A 352 -2.52 19.61 -27.45
C SER A 352 -1.26 18.76 -27.70
N ASP A 353 -0.11 19.12 -27.09
CA ASP A 353 1.14 18.40 -27.33
C ASP A 353 1.21 17.06 -26.58
N MET A 354 0.70 17.00 -25.34
CA MET A 354 0.64 15.74 -24.57
C MET A 354 -0.37 14.76 -25.19
N GLU A 355 -1.54 15.24 -25.65
CA GLU A 355 -2.52 14.40 -26.31
C GLU A 355 -1.97 13.79 -27.61
N ALA A 356 -1.13 14.53 -28.34
CA ALA A 356 -0.51 14.05 -29.58
C ALA A 356 0.51 12.94 -29.35
N THR A 357 1.29 12.98 -28.26
CA THR A 357 2.28 11.95 -27.93
C THR A 357 1.61 10.66 -27.44
N VAL A 358 0.56 10.77 -26.64
CA VAL A 358 -0.26 9.64 -26.18
C VAL A 358 -0.90 8.90 -27.36
N VAL A 359 -1.50 9.62 -28.30
CA VAL A 359 -2.04 9.03 -29.52
C VAL A 359 -0.95 8.35 -30.35
N ALA A 360 0.22 9.00 -30.54
CA ALA A 360 1.32 8.42 -31.30
C ALA A 360 1.85 7.13 -30.65
N GLN A 361 1.99 7.09 -29.33
CA GLN A 361 2.39 5.89 -28.58
C GLN A 361 1.40 4.75 -28.77
N PHE A 362 0.09 5.02 -28.58
CA PHE A 362 -0.94 4.02 -28.79
C PHE A 362 -0.93 3.46 -30.21
N LEU A 363 -0.77 4.31 -31.23
CA LEU A 363 -0.69 3.88 -32.62
C LEU A 363 0.52 3.00 -32.87
N SER A 364 1.66 3.31 -32.29
CA SER A 364 2.88 2.49 -32.38
C SER A 364 2.67 1.10 -31.75
N GLU A 365 1.99 1.05 -30.59
CA GLU A 365 1.74 -0.22 -29.92
C GLU A 365 0.72 -1.10 -30.66
N ILE A 366 -0.39 -0.52 -31.16
CA ILE A 366 -1.40 -1.28 -31.89
C ILE A 366 -0.88 -1.78 -33.27
N ASP A 367 -0.05 -0.99 -33.93
CA ASP A 367 0.63 -1.40 -35.16
C ASP A 367 1.62 -2.57 -34.87
N GLY A 368 2.24 -2.58 -33.67
CA GLY A 368 3.14 -3.65 -33.20
C GLY A 368 2.45 -4.94 -32.74
N VAL A 369 1.11 -4.94 -32.60
CA VAL A 369 0.33 -6.14 -32.25
C VAL A 369 0.20 -7.12 -33.42
N GLU A 370 0.55 -6.75 -34.65
CA GLU A 370 0.48 -7.63 -35.85
C GLU A 370 1.17 -8.98 -35.70
N ALA A 371 2.23 -9.06 -34.88
CA ALA A 371 2.96 -10.29 -34.63
C ALA A 371 2.28 -11.25 -33.63
N LEU A 372 1.22 -10.80 -32.95
CA LEU A 372 0.61 -11.54 -31.83
C LEU A 372 -0.78 -12.05 -32.20
N LYS A 373 -0.89 -13.34 -32.39
CA LYS A 373 -2.14 -14.01 -32.81
C LYS A 373 -3.25 -13.98 -31.76
N ASN A 374 -2.95 -13.65 -30.49
CA ASN A 374 -3.85 -13.85 -29.37
C ASN A 374 -4.20 -12.54 -28.60
N VAL A 375 -3.91 -11.37 -29.16
CA VAL A 375 -4.25 -10.07 -28.54
C VAL A 375 -5.30 -9.34 -29.37
N ILE A 376 -6.38 -8.94 -28.72
CA ILE A 376 -7.45 -8.14 -29.34
C ILE A 376 -7.59 -6.84 -28.53
N VAL A 377 -7.66 -5.71 -29.24
CA VAL A 377 -7.90 -4.41 -28.64
C VAL A 377 -9.37 -4.02 -28.83
N VAL A 378 -10.07 -3.76 -27.72
CA VAL A 378 -11.45 -3.28 -27.73
C VAL A 378 -11.51 -1.92 -27.10
N GLY A 379 -11.94 -0.92 -27.82
CA GLY A 379 -12.16 0.43 -27.30
C GLY A 379 -13.63 0.69 -27.05
N ALA A 380 -13.95 1.41 -25.97
CA ALA A 380 -15.29 1.90 -25.70
C ALA A 380 -15.30 3.42 -25.59
N SER A 381 -16.28 4.07 -26.23
CA SER A 381 -16.45 5.51 -26.16
C SER A 381 -17.92 5.90 -26.13
N ASN A 382 -18.21 6.96 -25.39
CA ASN A 382 -19.52 7.59 -25.43
C ASN A 382 -19.62 8.65 -26.54
N ARG A 383 -18.45 9.10 -27.05
CA ARG A 383 -18.35 10.19 -28.03
C ARG A 383 -17.27 9.90 -29.08
N GLN A 384 -17.61 9.05 -30.06
CA GLN A 384 -16.66 8.69 -31.13
C GLN A 384 -16.20 9.91 -31.96
N ASP A 385 -16.99 10.96 -31.98
CA ASP A 385 -16.73 12.22 -32.69
C ASP A 385 -15.49 12.95 -32.13
N LEU A 386 -15.12 12.68 -30.88
CA LEU A 386 -13.95 13.26 -30.23
C LEU A 386 -12.66 12.46 -30.43
N ILE A 387 -12.74 11.20 -30.86
CA ILE A 387 -11.57 10.34 -31.05
C ILE A 387 -10.79 10.75 -32.29
N ASP A 388 -9.45 10.80 -32.19
CA ASP A 388 -8.58 11.09 -33.33
C ASP A 388 -8.82 10.09 -34.47
N PRO A 389 -9.10 10.57 -35.70
CA PRO A 389 -9.36 9.71 -36.85
C PRO A 389 -8.23 8.70 -37.14
N ALA A 390 -6.99 8.99 -36.74
CA ALA A 390 -5.87 8.09 -36.93
C ALA A 390 -6.02 6.77 -36.17
N VAL A 391 -6.69 6.78 -35.03
CA VAL A 391 -6.99 5.60 -34.22
C VAL A 391 -8.02 4.70 -34.92
N LEU A 392 -8.91 5.28 -35.71
CA LEU A 392 -10.04 4.63 -36.36
C LEU A 392 -9.76 4.20 -37.82
N ARG A 393 -8.49 4.26 -38.26
CA ARG A 393 -8.11 3.85 -39.62
C ARG A 393 -8.07 2.31 -39.76
N PRO A 394 -8.26 1.79 -40.99
CA PRO A 394 -8.07 0.38 -41.28
C PRO A 394 -6.74 -0.15 -40.77
N GLY A 395 -6.76 -1.34 -40.20
CA GLY A 395 -5.60 -1.97 -39.55
C GLY A 395 -5.37 -1.56 -38.10
N ARG A 396 -6.30 -0.83 -37.48
CA ARG A 396 -6.29 -0.42 -36.07
C ARG A 396 -7.63 -0.72 -35.43
N LEU A 397 -8.39 0.28 -34.95
CA LEU A 397 -9.76 0.09 -34.50
C LEU A 397 -10.72 0.26 -35.71
N ASP A 398 -10.66 -0.66 -36.61
CA ASP A 398 -11.35 -0.59 -37.89
C ASP A 398 -12.77 -1.10 -37.84
N LEU A 399 -13.08 -2.07 -36.98
CA LEU A 399 -14.45 -2.52 -36.78
C LEU A 399 -15.16 -1.60 -35.78
N LYS A 400 -16.22 -0.92 -36.26
CA LYS A 400 -17.01 0.00 -35.44
C LYS A 400 -18.39 -0.56 -35.19
N VAL A 401 -18.71 -0.84 -33.94
CA VAL A 401 -20.00 -1.40 -33.52
C VAL A 401 -20.76 -0.37 -32.71
N LYS A 402 -21.92 0.03 -33.22
CA LYS A 402 -22.78 1.00 -32.54
C LYS A 402 -23.64 0.28 -31.51
N VAL A 403 -23.48 0.66 -30.25
CA VAL A 403 -24.34 0.20 -29.15
C VAL A 403 -25.39 1.23 -28.88
N ASN A 404 -26.59 0.96 -29.32
CA ASN A 404 -27.74 1.88 -29.16
C ASN A 404 -28.37 1.69 -27.78
N ARG A 405 -29.23 2.65 -27.40
CA ARG A 405 -30.17 2.43 -26.29
C ARG A 405 -31.10 1.27 -26.64
N PRO A 406 -31.52 0.48 -25.63
CA PRO A 406 -32.45 -0.63 -25.88
C PRO A 406 -33.76 -0.12 -26.50
N ASP A 407 -34.23 -0.82 -27.50
CA ASP A 407 -35.58 -0.67 -28.00
C ASP A 407 -36.57 -1.43 -27.08
N ARG A 408 -37.84 -1.49 -27.47
CA ARG A 408 -38.90 -2.16 -26.71
C ARG A 408 -38.60 -3.64 -26.49
N THR A 409 -38.11 -4.34 -27.52
CA THR A 409 -37.76 -5.75 -27.47
C THR A 409 -36.53 -5.99 -26.63
N GLY A 410 -35.50 -5.17 -26.81
CA GLY A 410 -34.27 -5.21 -26.01
C GLY A 410 -34.52 -4.92 -24.53
N ALA A 411 -35.39 -3.98 -24.21
CA ALA A 411 -35.77 -3.70 -22.82
C ALA A 411 -36.47 -4.90 -22.18
N LEU A 412 -37.35 -5.58 -22.92
CA LEU A 412 -37.98 -6.82 -22.42
C LEU A 412 -36.97 -7.89 -22.12
N GLU A 413 -36.03 -8.13 -23.03
CA GLU A 413 -34.93 -9.11 -22.83
C GLU A 413 -34.07 -8.76 -21.61
N ILE A 414 -33.69 -7.51 -21.45
CA ILE A 414 -32.91 -7.05 -20.30
C ILE A 414 -33.65 -7.33 -18.98
N PHE A 415 -34.93 -6.91 -18.90
CA PHE A 415 -35.69 -7.17 -17.68
C PHE A 415 -35.83 -8.64 -17.36
N LEU A 416 -36.00 -9.52 -18.37
CA LEU A 416 -36.07 -10.96 -18.19
C LEU A 416 -34.76 -11.59 -17.67
N LYS A 417 -33.60 -10.96 -17.94
CA LYS A 417 -32.30 -11.39 -17.39
C LYS A 417 -32.17 -11.07 -15.89
N TYR A 418 -32.66 -9.92 -15.47
CA TYR A 418 -32.54 -9.45 -14.09
C TYR A 418 -33.68 -9.87 -13.16
N LEU A 419 -34.87 -10.04 -13.71
CA LEU A 419 -36.07 -10.38 -12.94
C LEU A 419 -36.38 -11.86 -13.06
N SER A 420 -35.92 -12.64 -12.08
CA SER A 420 -36.17 -14.08 -12.04
C SER A 420 -37.65 -14.40 -11.70
N PRO A 421 -38.17 -15.55 -12.15
CA PRO A 421 -39.48 -16.03 -11.77
C PRO A 421 -39.71 -16.30 -10.26
N ASN A 422 -38.63 -16.33 -9.48
CA ASN A 422 -38.66 -16.62 -8.04
C ASN A 422 -38.95 -15.38 -7.16
N LEU A 423 -39.34 -14.27 -7.73
CA LEU A 423 -39.69 -13.06 -7.00
C LEU A 423 -41.00 -13.21 -6.21
N PRO A 424 -41.11 -12.57 -5.02
CA PRO A 424 -42.35 -12.55 -4.28
C PRO A 424 -43.39 -11.67 -4.97
N PHE A 425 -44.39 -12.26 -5.58
CA PHE A 425 -45.43 -11.56 -6.29
C PHE A 425 -46.62 -11.17 -5.38
N SER A 426 -47.21 -10.02 -5.68
CA SER A 426 -48.41 -9.58 -4.98
C SER A 426 -49.64 -10.40 -5.40
N LYS A 427 -50.61 -10.56 -4.50
CA LYS A 427 -51.88 -11.24 -4.80
C LYS A 427 -52.61 -10.60 -6.02
N ARG A 428 -52.45 -9.29 -6.22
CA ARG A 428 -53.00 -8.57 -7.35
C ARG A 428 -52.39 -8.98 -8.69
N ALA A 429 -51.06 -9.17 -8.70
CA ALA A 429 -50.34 -9.63 -9.88
C ALA A 429 -50.73 -11.07 -10.24
N MET A 430 -50.86 -11.96 -9.26
CA MET A 430 -51.33 -13.34 -9.44
C MET A 430 -52.72 -13.41 -10.02
N GLN A 431 -53.65 -12.56 -9.55
CA GLN A 431 -54.99 -12.49 -10.10
C GLN A 431 -55.05 -12.01 -11.56
N LYS A 432 -54.12 -11.12 -11.97
CA LYS A 432 -54.10 -10.52 -13.32
C LYS A 432 -53.41 -11.42 -14.35
N TYR A 433 -52.32 -12.06 -13.99
CA TYR A 433 -51.44 -12.80 -14.92
C TYR A 433 -51.46 -14.32 -14.72
N GLY A 434 -52.13 -14.84 -13.71
CA GLY A 434 -52.19 -16.26 -13.36
C GLY A 434 -51.14 -16.66 -12.34
N ASP A 435 -51.17 -17.95 -11.91
CA ASP A 435 -50.30 -18.46 -10.86
C ASP A 435 -48.96 -19.04 -11.37
N ASP A 436 -48.76 -19.07 -12.71
CA ASP A 436 -47.49 -19.53 -13.28
C ASP A 436 -46.42 -18.42 -13.15
N PRO A 437 -45.36 -18.63 -12.35
CA PRO A 437 -44.36 -17.60 -12.09
C PRO A 437 -43.72 -17.03 -13.35
N ALA A 438 -43.45 -17.87 -14.35
CA ALA A 438 -42.80 -17.45 -15.59
C ALA A 438 -43.72 -16.53 -16.43
N LYS A 439 -44.99 -16.90 -16.58
CA LYS A 439 -46.01 -16.08 -17.28
C LYS A 439 -46.30 -14.78 -16.54
N LEU A 440 -46.34 -14.84 -15.22
CA LEU A 440 -46.59 -13.70 -14.37
C LEU A 440 -45.46 -12.67 -14.47
N THR A 441 -44.19 -13.13 -14.36
CA THR A 441 -43.02 -12.27 -14.55
C THR A 441 -43.01 -11.62 -15.91
N ARG A 442 -43.22 -12.40 -16.97
CA ARG A 442 -43.23 -11.90 -18.35
C ARG A 442 -44.34 -10.90 -18.58
N GLY A 443 -45.58 -11.19 -18.18
CA GLY A 443 -46.70 -10.30 -18.34
C GLY A 443 -46.57 -8.97 -17.58
N MET A 444 -45.99 -9.01 -16.39
CA MET A 444 -45.69 -7.78 -15.64
C MET A 444 -44.61 -6.94 -16.35
N ILE A 445 -43.54 -7.58 -16.85
CA ILE A 445 -42.46 -6.88 -17.54
C ILE A 445 -43.02 -6.26 -18.86
N GLU A 446 -43.80 -7.00 -19.63
CA GLU A 446 -44.41 -6.51 -20.84
C GLU A 446 -45.26 -5.25 -20.59
N GLU A 447 -46.08 -5.24 -19.52
CA GLU A 447 -46.84 -4.06 -19.14
C GLU A 447 -45.97 -2.87 -18.74
N VAL A 448 -44.88 -3.11 -18.00
CA VAL A 448 -43.91 -2.07 -17.61
C VAL A 448 -43.24 -1.48 -18.83
N VAL A 449 -42.73 -2.35 -19.73
CA VAL A 449 -42.08 -1.93 -20.97
C VAL A 449 -43.04 -1.16 -21.88
N GLU A 450 -44.29 -1.61 -21.99
CA GLU A 450 -45.30 -0.88 -22.75
C GLU A 450 -45.52 0.54 -22.21
N LYS A 451 -45.61 0.70 -20.89
CA LYS A 451 -45.73 2.01 -20.26
C LYS A 451 -44.49 2.88 -20.44
N MET A 452 -43.28 2.28 -20.39
CA MET A 452 -42.03 3.02 -20.59
C MET A 452 -41.88 3.57 -22.01
N TYR A 453 -42.35 2.83 -23.01
CA TYR A 453 -42.23 3.21 -24.41
C TYR A 453 -43.53 3.80 -24.98
N ALA A 454 -44.60 3.99 -24.16
CA ALA A 454 -45.80 4.65 -24.58
C ALA A 454 -45.51 6.13 -24.90
N GLU A 455 -46.00 6.59 -26.05
CA GLU A 455 -45.98 8.01 -26.42
C GLU A 455 -46.94 8.80 -25.52
N SER A 456 -46.39 9.39 -24.46
CA SER A 456 -47.11 10.34 -23.59
C SER A 456 -46.30 11.62 -23.47
N GLU A 457 -46.94 12.73 -23.10
CA GLU A 457 -46.22 13.98 -22.86
C GLU A 457 -45.18 13.84 -21.74
N ASP A 458 -45.46 13.00 -20.74
CA ASP A 458 -44.56 12.73 -19.62
C ASP A 458 -43.34 11.85 -20.02
N ASN A 459 -43.48 11.06 -21.10
CA ASN A 459 -42.43 10.15 -21.56
C ASN A 459 -41.52 10.69 -22.68
N LYS A 460 -41.84 11.87 -23.23
CA LYS A 460 -41.07 12.49 -24.33
C LYS A 460 -39.61 12.72 -24.03
N PHE A 461 -39.23 12.77 -22.74
CA PHE A 461 -37.88 13.04 -22.26
C PHE A 461 -37.24 11.86 -21.51
N LEU A 462 -37.90 10.71 -21.37
CA LEU A 462 -37.37 9.54 -20.72
C LEU A 462 -36.40 8.81 -21.65
N GLU A 463 -35.11 9.01 -21.40
CA GLU A 463 -34.05 8.23 -22.04
C GLU A 463 -33.90 6.91 -21.31
N VAL A 464 -34.31 5.81 -21.94
CA VAL A 464 -34.10 4.46 -21.38
C VAL A 464 -32.65 4.06 -21.61
N THR A 465 -31.94 3.85 -20.50
CA THR A 465 -30.57 3.31 -20.50
C THR A 465 -30.53 2.04 -19.66
N TYR A 466 -29.52 1.23 -19.85
CA TYR A 466 -29.29 0.10 -18.94
C TYR A 466 -29.13 0.67 -17.53
N ALA A 467 -30.02 0.33 -16.62
CA ALA A 467 -29.84 0.61 -15.21
C ALA A 467 -28.73 -0.30 -14.67
N LYS A 468 -27.81 0.28 -13.90
CA LYS A 468 -26.83 -0.51 -13.15
C LYS A 468 -27.52 -1.25 -12.02
#